data_4f6a4fdf1d57c67742eff44c2e420004
#
_entry.id   4f6a4fdf1d57c67742eff44c2e420004
#
_cell.length_a   1.000
_cell.length_b   1.000
_cell.length_c   1.000
_cell.angle_alpha   90.00
_cell.angle_beta   90.00
_cell.angle_gamma   90.00
#
_symmetry.space_group_name_H-M   'P 1'
#
loop_
_entity.id
_entity.type
_entity.pdbx_description
1 polymer ?
#
loop_
_entity_poly.entity_id
_entity_poly.type
_entity_poly.pdbx_seq_one_letter_code
_entity_poly.pdbx_strand_id
1 'polypeptide(L)'
;ARMPKPIFQNNDLISLMNDNIKLLQELDNSINIKFVNSDQKILFNCDKEQLSRVFFNLIKNSIESIHQKSEKVTNFKKNISIELNQTDEHINLIIDDTGVGFNNLDTDIKNILNPYFTTKQKGTGLGLSIVNKIINDHNGNIEFVSKNEGAKIKIIFSK
;
A
#
# COMPACT_ATOMS: atom_id res chain seq x y z
N ALA A 1 -9.15 -19.66 5.59
CA ALA A 1 -10.37 -19.40 4.80
C ALA A 1 -10.00 -18.81 3.44
N ARG A 2 -10.71 -19.25 2.43
CA ARG A 2 -10.50 -18.71 1.08
C ARG A 2 -11.10 -17.32 0.97
N MET A 3 -10.39 -16.43 0.29
CA MET A 3 -10.93 -15.15 -0.07
C MET A 3 -12.03 -15.33 -1.13
N PRO A 4 -13.18 -14.66 -0.99
CA PRO A 4 -14.23 -14.79 -1.99
C PRO A 4 -13.80 -14.26 -3.35
N LYS A 5 -14.47 -14.72 -4.40
CA LYS A 5 -14.23 -14.19 -5.74
C LYS A 5 -14.60 -12.72 -5.79
N PRO A 6 -13.85 -11.89 -6.52
CA PRO A 6 -14.18 -10.47 -6.61
C PRO A 6 -15.52 -10.23 -7.31
N ILE A 7 -16.25 -9.25 -6.79
CA ILE A 7 -17.47 -8.74 -7.39
C ILE A 7 -17.13 -7.39 -8.01
N PHE A 8 -17.02 -7.37 -9.34
CA PHE A 8 -16.58 -6.18 -10.06
C PHE A 8 -17.73 -5.20 -10.28
N GLN A 9 -17.50 -3.97 -9.84
CA GLN A 9 -18.39 -2.84 -10.07
C GLN A 9 -17.54 -1.61 -10.32
N ASN A 10 -18.14 -0.60 -10.96
CA ASN A 10 -17.44 0.65 -11.21
C ASN A 10 -17.35 1.47 -9.93
N ASN A 11 -16.15 1.70 -9.44
CA ASN A 11 -15.89 2.40 -8.18
C ASN A 11 -14.89 3.53 -8.39
N ASP A 12 -15.03 4.60 -7.59
CA ASP A 12 -14.10 5.72 -7.60
C ASP A 12 -12.96 5.44 -6.63
N LEU A 13 -11.75 5.23 -7.16
CA LEU A 13 -10.59 4.92 -6.33
C LEU A 13 -10.10 6.11 -5.49
N ILE A 14 -10.36 7.35 -5.93
CA ILE A 14 -10.01 8.54 -5.14
C ILE A 14 -10.82 8.55 -3.83
N SER A 15 -12.13 8.32 -3.92
CA SER A 15 -12.99 8.24 -2.75
C SER A 15 -12.56 7.10 -1.82
N LEU A 16 -12.27 5.95 -2.39
CA LEU A 16 -11.87 4.77 -1.63
C LEU A 16 -10.54 5.01 -0.89
N MET A 17 -9.58 5.64 -1.55
CA MET A 17 -8.30 6.00 -0.94
C MET A 17 -8.49 7.01 0.19
N ASN A 18 -9.30 8.05 -0.03
CA ASN A 18 -9.57 9.06 0.99
C ASN A 18 -10.18 8.43 2.25
N ASP A 19 -11.11 7.50 2.10
CA ASP A 19 -11.73 6.83 3.24
C ASP A 19 -10.71 6.05 4.08
N ASN A 20 -9.80 5.36 3.42
CA ASN A 20 -8.74 4.61 4.11
C ASN A 20 -7.73 5.52 4.79
N ILE A 21 -7.33 6.60 4.15
CA ILE A 21 -6.40 7.58 4.72
C ILE A 21 -7.04 8.22 5.96
N LYS A 22 -8.30 8.62 5.86
CA LYS A 22 -9.00 9.24 6.98
C LYS A 22 -9.05 8.31 8.19
N LEU A 23 -9.40 7.04 7.98
CA LEU A 23 -9.46 6.07 9.05
C LEU A 23 -8.10 5.90 9.73
N LEU A 24 -7.04 5.71 8.95
CA LEU A 24 -5.71 5.49 9.50
C LEU A 24 -5.13 6.74 10.14
N GLN A 25 -5.43 7.92 9.61
CA GLN A 25 -4.98 9.19 10.21
C GLN A 25 -5.67 9.44 11.57
N GLU A 26 -6.92 9.01 11.72
CA GLU A 26 -7.62 9.08 13.01
C GLU A 26 -7.00 8.13 14.04
N LEU A 27 -6.52 6.97 13.59
CA LEU A 27 -5.87 6.01 14.48
C LEU A 27 -4.46 6.42 14.85
N ASP A 28 -3.77 7.17 14.01
CA ASP A 28 -2.39 7.60 14.24
C ASP A 28 -2.15 8.96 13.59
N ASN A 29 -2.14 10.01 14.38
CA ASN A 29 -1.91 11.38 13.92
C ASN A 29 -0.44 11.83 14.01
N SER A 30 0.46 10.93 14.43
CA SER A 30 1.89 11.26 14.53
C SER A 30 2.60 11.24 13.17
N ILE A 31 1.96 10.68 12.15
CA ILE A 31 2.53 10.51 10.81
C ILE A 31 1.76 11.42 9.85
N ASN A 32 2.51 12.16 9.03
CA ASN A 32 1.90 12.99 8.00
C ASN A 32 1.63 12.14 6.74
N ILE A 33 0.35 11.96 6.42
CA ILE A 33 -0.06 11.24 5.22
C ILE A 33 -0.54 12.26 4.19
N LYS A 34 0.18 12.36 3.07
CA LYS A 34 -0.16 13.28 1.99
C LYS A 34 -0.69 12.49 0.80
N PHE A 35 -1.87 12.87 0.32
CA PHE A 35 -2.47 12.27 -0.86
C PHE A 35 -2.43 13.25 -2.03
N VAL A 36 -1.77 12.84 -3.11
CA VAL A 36 -1.62 13.62 -4.33
C VAL A 36 -2.40 12.95 -5.46
N ASN A 37 -3.32 13.68 -6.03
CA ASN A 37 -4.05 13.22 -7.22
C ASN A 37 -4.29 14.41 -8.14
N SER A 38 -4.27 14.18 -9.44
CA SER A 38 -4.53 15.20 -10.45
C SER A 38 -5.98 15.20 -10.93
N ASP A 39 -6.71 14.15 -10.60
CA ASP A 39 -8.10 13.95 -11.03
C ASP A 39 -9.04 14.02 -9.84
N GLN A 40 -10.29 14.47 -10.08
CA GLN A 40 -11.32 14.45 -9.05
C GLN A 40 -11.92 13.06 -8.86
N LYS A 41 -11.90 12.26 -9.91
CA LYS A 41 -12.40 10.88 -9.91
C LYS A 41 -11.50 9.99 -10.74
N ILE A 42 -11.29 8.77 -10.25
CA ILE A 42 -10.66 7.70 -11.02
C ILE A 42 -11.57 6.50 -10.92
N LEU A 43 -12.35 6.27 -11.98
CA LEU A 43 -13.28 5.15 -12.02
C LEU A 43 -12.59 3.89 -12.48
N PHE A 44 -12.79 2.80 -11.75
CA PHE A 44 -12.19 1.51 -12.04
C PHE A 44 -13.20 0.41 -11.75
N ASN A 45 -13.29 -0.54 -12.67
CA ASN A 45 -14.12 -1.74 -12.47
C ASN A 45 -13.38 -2.68 -11.53
N CYS A 46 -13.80 -2.73 -10.28
CA CYS A 46 -13.09 -3.45 -9.23
C CYS A 46 -14.03 -3.91 -8.13
N ASP A 47 -13.52 -4.80 -7.27
CA ASP A 47 -14.19 -5.15 -6.03
C ASP A 47 -13.78 -4.11 -4.97
N LYS A 48 -14.74 -3.31 -4.53
CA LYS A 48 -14.50 -2.20 -3.62
C LYS A 48 -13.88 -2.65 -2.29
N GLU A 49 -14.41 -3.74 -1.72
CA GLU A 49 -13.93 -4.23 -0.42
C GLU A 49 -12.50 -4.78 -0.53
N GLN A 50 -12.21 -5.49 -1.62
CA GLN A 50 -10.88 -6.04 -1.84
C GLN A 50 -9.86 -4.92 -2.08
N LEU A 51 -10.17 -3.94 -2.90
CA LEU A 51 -9.28 -2.80 -3.15
C LEU A 51 -9.08 -1.97 -1.89
N SER A 52 -10.13 -1.78 -1.09
CA SER A 52 -10.02 -1.11 0.21
C SER A 52 -9.04 -1.85 1.11
N ARG A 53 -9.08 -3.16 1.12
CA ARG A 53 -8.16 -3.99 1.89
C ARG A 53 -6.71 -3.81 1.43
N VAL A 54 -6.49 -3.73 0.12
CA VAL A 54 -5.15 -3.43 -0.42
C VAL A 54 -4.65 -2.09 0.09
N PHE A 55 -5.46 -1.04 -0.06
CA PHE A 55 -5.05 0.31 0.35
C PHE A 55 -4.77 0.37 1.85
N PHE A 56 -5.68 -0.18 2.66
CA PHE A 56 -5.52 -0.21 4.11
C PHE A 56 -4.23 -0.93 4.50
N ASN A 57 -4.00 -2.13 3.96
CA ASN A 57 -2.84 -2.94 4.34
C ASN A 57 -1.52 -2.27 3.95
N LEU A 58 -1.45 -1.67 2.77
CA LEU A 58 -0.22 -1.02 2.31
C LEU A 58 0.10 0.22 3.13
N ILE A 59 -0.88 1.05 3.44
CA ILE A 59 -0.67 2.24 4.27
C ILE A 59 -0.33 1.84 5.70
N LYS A 60 -1.01 0.84 6.25
CA LYS A 60 -0.72 0.33 7.59
C LYS A 60 0.71 -0.20 7.68
N ASN A 61 1.17 -0.92 6.66
CA ASN A 61 2.56 -1.41 6.61
C ASN A 61 3.55 -0.25 6.61
N SER A 62 3.26 0.82 5.90
CA SER A 62 4.10 2.02 5.89
C SER A 62 4.14 2.68 7.28
N ILE A 63 3.00 2.75 7.96
CA ILE A 63 2.93 3.29 9.33
C ILE A 63 3.78 2.45 10.28
N GLU A 64 3.65 1.13 10.22
CA GLU A 64 4.42 0.22 11.06
C GLU A 64 5.92 0.32 10.78
N SER A 65 6.30 0.49 9.52
CA SER A 65 7.69 0.68 9.12
C SER A 65 8.29 1.95 9.72
N ILE A 66 7.52 3.04 9.75
CA ILE A 66 7.93 4.30 10.36
C ILE A 66 8.09 4.12 11.88
N HIS A 67 7.16 3.45 12.54
CA HIS A 67 7.26 3.18 13.98
C HIS A 67 8.46 2.29 14.30
N GLN A 68 8.74 1.30 13.48
CA GLN A 68 9.92 0.46 13.64
C GLN A 68 11.20 1.28 13.56
N LYS A 69 11.28 2.21 12.61
CA LYS A 69 12.43 3.12 12.49
C LYS A 69 12.55 4.04 13.69
N SER A 70 11.42 4.49 14.25
CA SER A 70 11.38 5.38 15.41
C SER A 70 12.01 4.76 16.67
N GLU A 71 12.11 3.43 16.75
CA GLU A 71 12.77 2.76 17.87
C GLU A 71 14.27 3.00 17.88
N LYS A 72 14.86 3.31 16.73
CA LYS A 72 16.32 3.48 16.58
C LYS A 72 16.75 4.89 16.18
N VAL A 73 15.89 5.63 15.51
CA VAL A 73 16.17 6.97 14.98
C VAL A 73 15.15 7.94 15.55
N THR A 74 15.61 9.00 16.21
CA THR A 74 14.71 9.95 16.89
C THR A 74 14.35 11.17 16.04
N ASN A 75 15.23 11.59 15.13
CA ASN A 75 15.04 12.83 14.38
C ASN A 75 14.90 12.55 12.88
N PHE A 76 13.69 12.19 12.45
CA PHE A 76 13.39 12.09 11.03
C PHE A 76 11.93 12.51 10.80
N LYS A 77 11.65 12.93 9.59
CA LYS A 77 10.28 13.30 9.20
C LYS A 77 9.47 12.02 8.94
N LYS A 78 8.36 11.89 9.64
CA LYS A 78 7.46 10.73 9.52
C LYS A 78 6.41 11.04 8.47
N ASN A 79 6.70 10.67 7.24
CA ASN A 79 5.87 11.01 6.09
C ASN A 79 5.50 9.77 5.28
N ILE A 80 4.25 9.75 4.83
CA ILE A 80 3.76 8.83 3.80
C ILE A 80 3.19 9.68 2.69
N SER A 81 3.67 9.49 1.47
CA SER A 81 3.14 10.14 0.27
C SER A 81 2.42 9.10 -0.58
N ILE A 82 1.18 9.38 -0.93
CA ILE A 82 0.37 8.52 -1.76
C ILE A 82 0.00 9.29 -3.02
N GLU A 83 0.29 8.72 -4.17
CA GLU A 83 -0.02 9.31 -5.45
C GLU A 83 -0.87 8.35 -6.26
N LEU A 84 -1.98 8.86 -6.79
CA LEU A 84 -2.90 8.08 -7.61
C LEU A 84 -3.21 8.90 -8.86
N ASN A 85 -2.92 8.32 -10.02
CA ASN A 85 -3.18 8.97 -11.30
C ASN A 85 -3.61 7.94 -12.34
N GLN A 86 -4.09 8.43 -13.48
CA GLN A 86 -4.56 7.56 -14.54
C GLN A 86 -4.13 8.07 -15.91
N THR A 87 -3.99 7.11 -16.83
CA THR A 87 -3.91 7.34 -18.26
C THR A 87 -5.12 6.68 -18.91
N ASP A 88 -5.21 6.72 -20.24
CA ASP A 88 -6.31 6.05 -20.95
C ASP A 88 -6.33 4.53 -20.70
N GLU A 89 -5.16 3.93 -20.50
CA GLU A 89 -5.00 2.48 -20.41
C GLU A 89 -4.68 1.96 -19.00
N HIS A 90 -4.20 2.82 -18.10
CA HIS A 90 -3.67 2.40 -16.81
C HIS A 90 -4.10 3.30 -15.67
N ILE A 91 -4.11 2.71 -14.49
CA ILE A 91 -4.20 3.43 -13.21
C ILE A 91 -2.91 3.15 -12.45
N ASN A 92 -2.27 4.20 -11.96
CA ASN A 92 -0.98 4.11 -11.25
C ASN A 92 -1.14 4.57 -9.82
N LEU A 93 -0.68 3.74 -8.88
CA LEU A 93 -0.64 4.05 -7.46
C LEU A 93 0.81 3.97 -6.99
N ILE A 94 1.27 5.01 -6.30
CA ILE A 94 2.60 5.04 -5.70
C ILE A 94 2.44 5.35 -4.22
N ILE A 95 3.02 4.52 -3.37
CA ILE A 95 3.07 4.75 -1.93
C ILE A 95 4.54 4.82 -1.52
N ASP A 96 4.93 5.95 -0.94
CA ASP A 96 6.31 6.27 -0.58
C ASP A 96 6.36 6.64 0.90
N ASP A 97 7.18 5.94 1.69
CA ASP A 97 7.28 6.21 3.12
C ASP A 97 8.73 6.43 3.57
N THR A 98 8.86 7.03 4.75
CA THR A 98 10.16 7.33 5.36
C THR A 98 10.58 6.32 6.42
N GLY A 99 10.01 5.11 6.38
CA GLY A 99 10.31 4.05 7.35
C GLY A 99 11.63 3.35 7.11
N VAL A 100 11.71 2.08 7.56
CA VAL A 100 12.95 1.29 7.48
C VAL A 100 13.30 0.86 6.07
N GLY A 101 12.31 0.74 5.17
CA GLY A 101 12.55 0.32 3.79
C GLY A 101 12.83 -1.17 3.64
N PHE A 102 13.21 -1.54 2.41
CA PHE A 102 13.50 -2.94 2.05
C PHE A 102 14.98 -3.28 2.07
N ASN A 103 15.86 -2.28 2.16
CA ASN A 103 17.31 -2.46 2.03
C ASN A 103 17.94 -3.23 3.20
N ASN A 104 17.26 -3.31 4.34
CA ASN A 104 17.75 -3.98 5.54
C ASN A 104 17.23 -5.41 5.68
N LEU A 105 16.59 -5.93 4.64
CA LEU A 105 16.08 -7.30 4.65
C LEU A 105 17.15 -8.23 4.09
N ASP A 106 17.51 -9.26 4.86
CA ASP A 106 18.41 -10.32 4.44
C ASP A 106 17.71 -11.33 3.51
N THR A 107 16.65 -10.90 2.86
CA THR A 107 15.84 -11.77 2.03
C THR A 107 15.56 -11.11 0.69
N ASP A 108 15.41 -11.94 -0.34
CA ASP A 108 14.95 -11.51 -1.64
C ASP A 108 13.57 -10.83 -1.50
N ILE A 109 13.38 -9.72 -2.23
CA ILE A 109 12.10 -9.01 -2.26
C ILE A 109 10.94 -9.95 -2.61
N LYS A 110 11.16 -10.95 -3.44
CA LYS A 110 10.15 -11.96 -3.78
C LYS A 110 9.59 -12.68 -2.56
N ASN A 111 10.39 -12.87 -1.52
CA ASN A 111 9.95 -13.51 -0.29
C ASN A 111 8.97 -12.65 0.51
N ILE A 112 8.93 -11.34 0.29
CA ILE A 112 7.98 -10.44 0.95
C ILE A 112 6.53 -10.82 0.60
N LEU A 113 6.31 -11.38 -0.59
CA LEU A 113 5.00 -11.81 -1.06
C LEU A 113 4.62 -13.23 -0.63
N ASN A 114 5.53 -13.99 -0.02
CA ASN A 114 5.25 -15.34 0.45
C ASN A 114 4.31 -15.30 1.65
N PRO A 115 3.36 -16.26 1.76
CA PRO A 115 2.55 -16.41 2.96
C PRO A 115 3.44 -16.59 4.19
N TYR A 116 3.03 -16.00 5.29
CA TYR A 116 3.69 -16.06 6.60
C TYR A 116 5.05 -15.37 6.69
N PHE A 117 5.56 -14.78 5.60
CA PHE A 117 6.77 -13.95 5.68
C PHE A 117 6.47 -12.65 6.43
N THR A 118 7.30 -12.29 7.41
CA THR A 118 7.21 -11.01 8.11
C THR A 118 8.55 -10.66 8.75
N THR A 119 8.88 -9.36 8.73
CA THR A 119 9.98 -8.79 9.51
C THR A 119 9.49 -8.20 10.82
N LYS A 120 8.19 -8.22 11.08
CA LYS A 120 7.55 -7.64 12.27
C LYS A 120 7.42 -8.72 13.33
N GLN A 121 7.64 -8.33 14.58
CA GLN A 121 7.53 -9.27 15.71
C GLN A 121 6.12 -9.86 15.87
N LYS A 122 5.09 -9.09 15.48
CA LYS A 122 3.69 -9.48 15.63
C LYS A 122 2.95 -9.66 14.32
N GLY A 123 3.67 -9.60 13.20
CA GLY A 123 3.05 -9.76 11.88
C GLY A 123 2.79 -11.23 11.56
N THR A 124 1.70 -11.50 10.87
CA THR A 124 1.35 -12.86 10.42
C THR A 124 2.02 -13.25 9.11
N GLY A 125 2.52 -12.26 8.34
CA GLY A 125 3.10 -12.49 7.03
C GLY A 125 2.08 -12.74 5.94
N LEU A 126 0.78 -12.59 6.22
CA LEU A 126 -0.27 -12.83 5.23
C LEU A 126 -0.70 -11.58 4.46
N GLY A 127 -0.46 -10.38 5.00
CA GLY A 127 -0.95 -9.13 4.43
C GLY A 127 -0.52 -8.90 2.99
N LEU A 128 0.77 -9.03 2.70
CA LEU A 128 1.31 -8.77 1.36
C LEU A 128 0.96 -9.88 0.35
N SER A 129 0.84 -11.13 0.79
CA SER A 129 0.41 -12.21 -0.11
C SER A 129 -1.05 -12.03 -0.54
N ILE A 130 -1.91 -11.57 0.37
CA ILE A 130 -3.30 -11.25 0.07
C ILE A 130 -3.37 -10.04 -0.87
N VAL A 131 -2.59 -9.01 -0.60
CA VAL A 131 -2.49 -7.83 -1.48
C VAL A 131 -2.10 -8.24 -2.88
N ASN A 132 -1.06 -9.07 -3.02
CA ASN A 132 -0.61 -9.54 -4.33
C ASN A 132 -1.71 -10.30 -5.08
N LYS A 133 -2.43 -11.18 -4.39
CA LYS A 133 -3.53 -11.92 -5.00
C LYS A 133 -4.63 -10.98 -5.49
N ILE A 134 -5.04 -10.03 -4.68
CA ILE A 134 -6.09 -9.07 -5.07
C ILE A 134 -5.65 -8.26 -6.29
N ILE A 135 -4.41 -7.77 -6.28
CA ILE A 135 -3.86 -6.98 -7.39
C ILE A 135 -3.86 -7.81 -8.67
N ASN A 136 -3.41 -9.07 -8.61
CA ASN A 136 -3.41 -9.96 -9.76
C ASN A 136 -4.82 -10.23 -10.28
N ASP A 137 -5.78 -10.43 -9.38
CA ASP A 137 -7.19 -10.66 -9.74
C ASP A 137 -7.82 -9.42 -10.41
N HIS A 138 -7.21 -8.24 -10.22
CA HIS A 138 -7.68 -6.97 -10.78
C HIS A 138 -6.82 -6.49 -11.97
N ASN A 139 -6.11 -7.41 -12.62
CA ASN A 139 -5.23 -7.09 -13.76
C ASN A 139 -4.15 -6.06 -13.41
N GLY A 140 -3.64 -6.17 -12.21
CA GLY A 140 -2.60 -5.27 -11.71
C GLY A 140 -1.27 -5.96 -11.52
N ASN A 141 -0.26 -5.14 -11.28
CA ASN A 141 1.08 -5.57 -10.97
C ASN A 141 1.65 -4.69 -9.87
N ILE A 142 2.40 -5.29 -8.93
CA ILE A 142 3.02 -4.58 -7.82
C ILE A 142 4.54 -4.67 -7.94
N GLU A 143 5.20 -3.55 -7.67
CA GLU A 143 6.66 -3.43 -7.69
C GLU A 143 7.14 -2.78 -6.40
N PHE A 144 8.15 -3.38 -5.78
CA PHE A 144 8.80 -2.84 -4.59
C PHE A 144 10.11 -2.18 -5.03
N VAL A 145 10.24 -0.88 -4.77
CA VAL A 145 11.39 -0.09 -5.21
C VAL A 145 12.28 0.23 -4.01
N SER A 146 13.54 -0.16 -4.09
CA SER A 146 14.53 0.17 -3.07
C SER A 146 14.88 1.64 -3.12
N LYS A 147 14.98 2.25 -1.94
CA LYS A 147 15.37 3.65 -1.77
C LYS A 147 16.50 3.73 -0.75
N ASN A 148 17.24 4.85 -0.76
CA ASN A 148 18.25 5.11 0.28
C ASN A 148 17.61 5.23 1.66
N GLU A 149 16.42 5.86 1.72
CA GLU A 149 15.65 6.00 2.94
C GLU A 149 14.18 5.64 2.66
N GLY A 150 13.63 4.74 3.49
CA GLY A 150 12.24 4.34 3.37
C GLY A 150 11.96 3.35 2.28
N ALA A 151 10.69 3.20 1.94
CA ALA A 151 10.20 2.24 0.96
C ALA A 151 9.29 2.91 -0.05
N LYS A 152 9.28 2.39 -1.26
CA LYS A 152 8.39 2.84 -2.32
C LYS A 152 7.73 1.64 -2.98
N ILE A 153 6.42 1.70 -3.09
CA ILE A 153 5.63 0.65 -3.73
C ILE A 153 4.89 1.27 -4.90
N LYS A 154 4.96 0.60 -6.05
CA LYS A 154 4.23 1.02 -7.25
C LYS A 154 3.25 -0.08 -7.64
N ILE A 155 2.02 0.31 -7.92
CA ILE A 155 0.99 -0.59 -8.43
C ILE A 155 0.43 0.00 -9.71
N ILE A 156 0.32 -0.84 -10.73
CA ILE A 156 -0.27 -0.48 -12.02
C ILE A 156 -1.42 -1.42 -12.27
N PHE A 157 -2.60 -0.86 -12.53
CA PHE A 157 -3.77 -1.62 -12.98
C PHE A 157 -4.03 -1.30 -14.44
N SER A 158 -4.33 -2.32 -15.22
CA SER A 158 -4.81 -2.17 -16.60
C SER A 158 -6.33 -1.96 -16.57
N LYS A 159 -6.76 -0.96 -17.34
CA LYS A 159 -8.20 -0.67 -17.47
C LYS A 159 -8.90 -1.64 -18.40
#